data_fc13547e0bc91d70ce9daad10906342f
#
_entry.id   fc13547e0bc91d70ce9daad10906342f
#
_cell.length_a   1.000
_cell.length_b   1.000
_cell.length_c   1.000
_cell.angle_alpha   90.00
_cell.angle_beta   90.00
_cell.angle_gamma   90.00
#
_symmetry.space_group_name_H-M   'P 1'
#
loop_
_entity.id
_entity.type
_entity.pdbx_description
1 polymer ?
#
loop_
_entity_poly.entity_id
_entity_poly.type
_entity_poly.pdbx_seq_one_letter_code
_entity_poly.pdbx_strand_id
1 'polypeptide(L)'
;MWSKPVRYQNQHCLHFITFSCYRRMQLLGSAHARDVFERELERVRKWYGICVVGYVAMPEHVHLLIGEPERNELSIAIQMLKQITSRKLRPKNLPQFWQVRYYGFPVWTEKKRIEKLRYIHRNPVRRGLVRRPEGWRWSSFVHYATGAEAVVEIESQWTARKREKMGITPTVAIAHPSPKSGERVGQPRVLEFVL
;
A
#
# COMPACT_ATOMS: atom_id res chain seq x y z
N MET A 1 13.58 -21.52 18.56
CA MET A 1 14.29 -20.22 18.52
C MET A 1 13.66 -19.39 17.41
N TRP A 2 12.92 -18.33 17.74
CA TRP A 2 12.27 -17.48 16.72
C TRP A 2 13.32 -16.50 16.18
N SER A 3 13.70 -16.64 14.93
CA SER A 3 14.60 -15.70 14.28
C SER A 3 13.92 -14.31 14.21
N LYS A 4 14.66 -13.26 14.56
CA LYS A 4 14.21 -11.88 14.38
C LYS A 4 13.93 -11.66 12.88
N PRO A 5 12.80 -11.05 12.51
CA PRO A 5 12.55 -10.73 11.11
C PRO A 5 13.68 -9.81 10.60
N VAL A 6 14.34 -10.24 9.53
CA VAL A 6 15.35 -9.42 8.84
C VAL A 6 14.63 -8.23 8.23
N ARG A 7 15.09 -7.03 8.53
CA ARG A 7 14.60 -5.80 7.90
C ARG A 7 15.51 -5.46 6.74
N TYR A 8 14.94 -5.43 5.55
CA TYR A 8 15.62 -5.00 4.34
C TYR A 8 15.39 -3.51 4.16
N GLN A 9 16.44 -2.70 4.14
CA GLN A 9 16.42 -1.25 3.92
C GLN A 9 17.54 -0.86 2.97
N ASN A 10 17.42 0.30 2.32
CA ASN A 10 18.36 0.83 1.34
C ASN A 10 18.58 -0.06 0.10
N GLN A 11 17.54 -0.78 -0.31
CA GLN A 11 17.63 -1.71 -1.43
C GLN A 11 16.82 -1.26 -2.65
N HIS A 12 16.24 -0.05 -2.59
CA HIS A 12 15.41 0.54 -3.66
C HIS A 12 14.32 -0.42 -4.18
N CYS A 13 13.76 -1.25 -3.30
CA CYS A 13 12.71 -2.21 -3.63
C CYS A 13 11.37 -1.81 -3.00
N LEU A 14 10.30 -2.43 -3.50
CA LEU A 14 9.00 -2.32 -2.86
C LEU A 14 8.92 -3.24 -1.64
N HIS A 15 8.12 -2.84 -0.67
CA HIS A 15 7.82 -3.62 0.52
C HIS A 15 6.33 -3.93 0.60
N PHE A 16 6.00 -5.20 0.73
CA PHE A 16 4.67 -5.62 1.10
C PHE A 16 4.56 -5.67 2.62
N ILE A 17 3.80 -4.75 3.19
CA ILE A 17 3.64 -4.57 4.63
C ILE A 17 2.26 -5.03 5.07
N THR A 18 2.19 -5.75 6.18
CA THR A 18 0.92 -6.11 6.84
C THR A 18 1.01 -5.82 8.32
N PHE A 19 0.03 -5.12 8.86
CA PHE A 19 -0.14 -4.94 10.30
C PHE A 19 -1.60 -5.03 10.69
N SER A 20 -1.85 -5.56 11.89
CA SER A 20 -3.19 -5.85 12.37
C SER A 20 -3.56 -4.98 13.56
N CYS A 21 -4.84 -4.74 13.74
CA CYS A 21 -5.38 -4.19 14.97
C CYS A 21 -5.10 -5.11 16.17
N TYR A 22 -5.14 -4.55 17.35
CA TYR A 22 -4.92 -5.27 18.60
C TYR A 22 -5.83 -6.49 18.71
N ARG A 23 -5.25 -7.67 18.99
CA ARG A 23 -5.96 -8.97 19.04
C ARG A 23 -6.85 -9.25 17.83
N ARG A 24 -6.54 -8.67 16.67
CA ARG A 24 -7.36 -8.75 15.45
C ARG A 24 -8.79 -8.27 15.61
N MET A 25 -9.05 -7.40 16.57
CA MET A 25 -10.35 -6.73 16.73
C MET A 25 -10.62 -5.85 15.50
N GLN A 26 -11.89 -5.74 15.11
CA GLN A 26 -12.29 -4.92 13.96
C GLN A 26 -12.30 -3.42 14.26
N LEU A 27 -11.17 -2.87 14.71
CA LEU A 27 -11.06 -1.46 15.09
C LEU A 27 -11.12 -0.50 13.90
N LEU A 28 -10.92 -1.01 12.68
CA LEU A 28 -11.21 -0.32 11.42
C LEU A 28 -12.56 -0.75 10.81
N GLY A 29 -13.49 -1.32 11.61
CA GLY A 29 -14.76 -1.85 11.15
C GLY A 29 -15.73 -0.80 10.62
N SER A 30 -15.67 0.46 11.10
CA SER A 30 -16.51 1.54 10.61
C SER A 30 -15.93 2.23 9.38
N ALA A 31 -16.79 2.80 8.53
CA ALA A 31 -16.38 3.64 7.41
C ALA A 31 -15.49 4.80 7.88
N HIS A 32 -15.92 5.50 8.95
CA HIS A 32 -15.18 6.60 9.56
C HIS A 32 -13.74 6.20 9.95
N ALA A 33 -13.56 5.04 10.57
CA ALA A 33 -12.24 4.59 11.00
C ALA A 33 -11.30 4.35 9.80
N ARG A 34 -11.82 3.78 8.72
CA ARG A 34 -11.05 3.58 7.47
C ARG A 34 -10.77 4.90 6.77
N ASP A 35 -11.72 5.86 6.76
CA ASP A 35 -11.50 7.21 6.21
C ASP A 35 -10.41 7.96 6.99
N VAL A 36 -10.38 7.82 8.32
CA VAL A 36 -9.28 8.37 9.14
C VAL A 36 -7.97 7.71 8.75
N PHE A 37 -7.93 6.39 8.63
CA PHE A 37 -6.72 5.66 8.26
C PHE A 37 -6.17 6.14 6.90
N GLU A 38 -6.99 6.28 5.87
CA GLU A 38 -6.54 6.74 4.54
C GLU A 38 -5.97 8.16 4.59
N ARG A 39 -6.63 9.07 5.29
CA ARG A 39 -6.10 10.44 5.47
C ARG A 39 -4.74 10.45 6.17
N GLU A 40 -4.56 9.60 7.18
CA GLU A 40 -3.27 9.52 7.88
C GLU A 40 -2.20 8.83 7.04
N LEU A 41 -2.57 7.83 6.22
CA LEU A 41 -1.66 7.21 5.26
C LEU A 41 -1.16 8.25 4.25
N GLU A 42 -2.05 9.06 3.68
CA GLU A 42 -1.66 10.13 2.75
C GLU A 42 -0.78 11.19 3.42
N ARG A 43 -1.07 11.55 4.67
CA ARG A 43 -0.25 12.48 5.45
C ARG A 43 1.17 11.94 5.65
N VAL A 44 1.30 10.68 6.07
CA VAL A 44 2.59 10.02 6.28
C VAL A 44 3.33 9.84 4.95
N ARG A 45 2.62 9.49 3.87
CA ARG A 45 3.17 9.43 2.52
C ARG A 45 3.91 10.72 2.16
N LYS A 46 3.24 11.87 2.36
CA LYS A 46 3.83 13.20 2.09
C LYS A 46 4.99 13.54 3.02
N TRP A 47 4.87 13.25 4.31
CA TRP A 47 5.90 13.58 5.29
C TRP A 47 7.21 12.83 5.06
N TYR A 48 7.12 11.59 4.65
CA TYR A 48 8.29 10.71 4.50
C TYR A 48 8.72 10.51 3.03
N GLY A 49 7.98 11.06 2.06
CA GLY A 49 8.27 10.83 0.64
C GLY A 49 8.08 9.36 0.25
N ILE A 50 6.98 8.73 0.68
CA ILE A 50 6.70 7.32 0.39
C ILE A 50 5.98 7.19 -0.94
N CYS A 51 6.48 6.30 -1.79
CA CYS A 51 5.76 5.85 -2.97
C CYS A 51 4.75 4.76 -2.56
N VAL A 52 3.45 5.02 -2.70
CA VAL A 52 2.39 4.03 -2.44
C VAL A 52 1.93 3.43 -3.75
N VAL A 53 2.24 2.14 -3.97
CA VAL A 53 1.82 1.38 -5.15
C VAL A 53 0.44 0.77 -4.95
N GLY A 54 0.12 0.34 -3.73
CA GLY A 54 -1.20 -0.21 -3.45
C GLY A 54 -1.47 -0.36 -1.96
N TYR A 55 -2.75 -0.34 -1.62
CA TYR A 55 -3.19 -0.57 -0.23
C TYR A 55 -4.60 -1.13 -0.17
N VAL A 56 -4.94 -1.70 0.97
CA VAL A 56 -6.31 -1.99 1.39
C VAL A 56 -6.41 -1.88 2.92
N ALA A 57 -7.41 -1.14 3.39
CA ALA A 57 -7.78 -1.09 4.80
C ALA A 57 -8.94 -2.06 5.05
N MET A 58 -8.64 -3.17 5.71
CA MET A 58 -9.60 -4.19 6.16
C MET A 58 -10.12 -3.85 7.56
N PRO A 59 -11.22 -4.45 8.02
CA PRO A 59 -11.76 -4.14 9.35
C PRO A 59 -10.77 -4.36 10.50
N GLU A 60 -9.90 -5.36 10.42
CA GLU A 60 -8.98 -5.77 11.49
C GLU A 60 -7.49 -5.71 11.12
N HIS A 61 -7.14 -5.33 9.86
CA HIS A 61 -5.76 -5.23 9.41
C HIS A 61 -5.63 -4.37 8.16
N VAL A 62 -4.40 -4.10 7.79
CA VAL A 62 -4.03 -3.33 6.60
C VAL A 62 -2.96 -4.06 5.81
N HIS A 63 -3.06 -4.00 4.49
CA HIS A 63 -1.97 -4.35 3.58
C HIS A 63 -1.53 -3.11 2.81
N LEU A 64 -0.23 -2.93 2.70
CA LEU A 64 0.41 -1.88 1.92
C LEU A 64 1.43 -2.50 0.98
N LEU A 65 1.53 -1.98 -0.24
CA LEU A 65 2.63 -2.19 -1.15
C LEU A 65 3.25 -0.81 -1.42
N ILE A 66 4.42 -0.57 -0.83
CA ILE A 66 5.03 0.75 -0.75
C ILE A 66 6.53 0.71 -1.05
N GLY A 67 7.06 1.79 -1.58
CA GLY A 67 8.49 2.02 -1.70
C GLY A 67 9.12 2.40 -0.36
N GLU A 68 10.45 2.43 -0.35
CA GLU A 68 11.18 3.00 0.77
C GLU A 68 10.95 4.51 0.85
N PRO A 69 10.86 5.09 2.05
CA PRO A 69 10.71 6.52 2.21
C PRO A 69 12.00 7.26 1.79
N GLU A 70 11.85 8.46 1.24
CA GLU A 70 12.97 9.36 0.94
C GLU A 70 13.61 9.90 2.23
N ARG A 71 12.82 10.02 3.28
CA ARG A 71 13.21 10.57 4.59
C ARG A 71 12.97 9.52 5.67
N ASN A 72 13.99 9.26 6.44
CA ASN A 72 13.99 8.28 7.52
C ASN A 72 13.83 6.82 7.07
N GLU A 73 13.77 5.93 8.02
CA GLU A 73 13.57 4.50 7.78
C GLU A 73 12.09 4.14 7.62
N LEU A 74 11.82 3.10 6.84
CA LEU A 74 10.48 2.55 6.64
C LEU A 74 9.80 2.17 7.97
N SER A 75 10.59 1.66 8.91
CA SER A 75 10.09 1.31 10.26
C SER A 75 9.56 2.51 11.01
N ILE A 76 10.21 3.67 10.90
CA ILE A 76 9.81 4.93 11.52
C ILE A 76 8.52 5.44 10.88
N ALA A 77 8.44 5.42 9.55
CA ALA A 77 7.25 5.85 8.84
C ALA A 77 6.02 4.98 9.18
N ILE A 78 6.17 3.65 9.24
CA ILE A 78 5.09 2.74 9.66
C ILE A 78 4.72 2.96 11.14
N GLN A 79 5.70 3.17 12.01
CA GLN A 79 5.44 3.49 13.41
C GLN A 79 4.64 4.80 13.54
N MET A 80 5.01 5.83 12.80
CA MET A 80 4.30 7.11 12.78
C MET A 80 2.85 6.92 12.32
N LEU A 81 2.61 6.23 11.20
CA LEU A 81 1.26 5.92 10.70
C LEU A 81 0.41 5.23 11.77
N LYS A 82 0.96 4.20 12.42
CA LYS A 82 0.27 3.49 13.50
C LYS A 82 -0.03 4.40 14.68
N GLN A 83 0.92 5.24 15.07
CA GLN A 83 0.79 6.13 16.23
C GLN A 83 -0.29 7.20 16.00
N ILE A 84 -0.28 7.91 14.87
CA ILE A 84 -1.25 8.98 14.59
C ILE A 84 -2.66 8.43 14.38
N THR A 85 -2.79 7.27 13.73
CA THR A 85 -4.07 6.57 13.61
C THR A 85 -4.59 6.14 14.98
N SER A 86 -3.72 5.55 15.81
CA SER A 86 -4.08 5.13 17.17
C SER A 86 -4.55 6.31 18.04
N ARG A 87 -3.88 7.45 17.97
CA ARG A 87 -4.27 8.65 18.73
C ARG A 87 -5.69 9.10 18.40
N LYS A 88 -6.13 8.92 17.15
CA LYS A 88 -7.46 9.34 16.69
C LYS A 88 -8.57 8.33 16.91
N LEU A 89 -8.24 7.05 16.87
CA LEU A 89 -9.24 5.97 16.80
C LEU A 89 -9.24 5.03 18.00
N ARG A 90 -8.22 5.05 18.86
CA ARG A 90 -8.11 4.09 19.96
C ARG A 90 -9.22 4.31 20.99
N PRO A 91 -10.06 3.30 21.25
CA PRO A 91 -11.01 3.32 22.36
C PRO A 91 -10.30 3.51 23.71
N LYS A 92 -10.90 4.30 24.62
CA LYS A 92 -10.30 4.60 25.93
C LYS A 92 -10.04 3.37 26.79
N ASN A 93 -10.85 2.33 26.63
CA ASN A 93 -10.75 1.07 27.36
C ASN A 93 -9.74 0.06 26.77
N LEU A 94 -9.06 0.41 25.66
CA LEU A 94 -8.05 -0.48 25.08
C LEU A 94 -6.64 0.03 25.36
N PRO A 95 -5.68 -0.85 25.69
CA PRO A 95 -4.31 -0.49 25.96
C PRO A 95 -3.59 -0.01 24.69
N GLN A 96 -3.96 -0.55 23.53
CA GLN A 96 -3.38 -0.21 22.25
C GLN A 96 -4.37 -0.43 21.10
N PHE A 97 -4.15 0.24 19.96
CA PHE A 97 -4.98 0.09 18.75
C PHE A 97 -4.41 -0.98 17.82
N TRP A 98 -3.09 -1.04 17.65
CA TRP A 98 -2.39 -1.93 16.75
C TRP A 98 -1.60 -2.99 17.50
N GLN A 99 -1.40 -4.15 16.89
CA GLN A 99 -0.35 -5.07 17.32
C GLN A 99 1.02 -4.40 17.21
N VAL A 100 1.93 -4.70 18.12
CA VAL A 100 3.25 -4.05 18.18
C VAL A 100 4.02 -4.27 16.88
N ARG A 101 4.12 -5.52 16.44
CA ARG A 101 4.89 -5.89 15.25
C ARG A 101 4.07 -5.75 13.97
N TYR A 102 4.76 -5.54 12.85
CA TYR A 102 4.22 -5.68 11.52
C TYR A 102 5.03 -6.73 10.75
N TYR A 103 4.42 -7.33 9.74
CA TYR A 103 5.07 -8.21 8.78
C TYR A 103 5.51 -7.37 7.59
N GLY A 104 6.78 -7.51 7.18
CA GLY A 104 7.34 -6.86 6.01
C GLY A 104 8.01 -7.89 5.10
N PHE A 105 7.74 -7.83 3.81
CA PHE A 105 8.32 -8.67 2.79
C PHE A 105 8.82 -7.82 1.63
N PRO A 106 10.12 -7.89 1.26
CA PRO A 106 10.66 -7.15 0.13
C PRO A 106 10.15 -7.74 -1.18
N VAL A 107 9.83 -6.89 -2.14
CA VAL A 107 9.28 -7.24 -3.44
C VAL A 107 10.24 -6.79 -4.53
N TRP A 108 11.00 -7.73 -5.07
CA TRP A 108 12.11 -7.46 -6.00
C TRP A 108 11.70 -7.53 -7.48
N THR A 109 10.65 -8.28 -7.82
CA THR A 109 10.30 -8.56 -9.20
C THR A 109 8.93 -8.03 -9.55
N GLU A 110 8.76 -7.66 -10.82
CA GLU A 110 7.48 -7.22 -11.37
C GLU A 110 6.39 -8.29 -11.18
N LYS A 111 6.72 -9.56 -11.36
CA LYS A 111 5.81 -10.69 -11.12
C LYS A 111 5.28 -10.68 -9.68
N LYS A 112 6.17 -10.46 -8.69
CA LYS A 112 5.78 -10.39 -7.27
C LYS A 112 4.99 -9.12 -6.96
N ARG A 113 5.32 -8.00 -7.60
CA ARG A 113 4.55 -6.74 -7.48
C ARG A 113 3.10 -6.96 -7.92
N ILE A 114 2.89 -7.54 -9.10
CA ILE A 114 1.57 -7.86 -9.64
C ILE A 114 0.82 -8.84 -8.72
N GLU A 115 1.49 -9.90 -8.27
CA GLU A 115 0.91 -10.88 -7.33
C GLU A 115 0.41 -10.19 -6.05
N LYS A 116 1.25 -9.34 -5.43
CA LYS A 116 0.89 -8.64 -4.19
C LYS A 116 -0.22 -7.61 -4.41
N LEU A 117 -0.20 -6.89 -5.52
CA LEU A 117 -1.25 -5.94 -5.87
C LEU A 117 -2.60 -6.65 -6.08
N ARG A 118 -2.63 -7.76 -6.81
CA ARG A 118 -3.82 -8.60 -6.96
C ARG A 118 -4.32 -9.14 -5.62
N TYR A 119 -3.40 -9.58 -4.75
CA TYR A 119 -3.75 -10.04 -3.41
C TYR A 119 -4.42 -8.93 -2.59
N ILE A 120 -3.86 -7.71 -2.58
CA ILE A 120 -4.42 -6.53 -1.92
C ILE A 120 -5.85 -6.28 -2.41
N HIS A 121 -6.04 -6.19 -3.72
CA HIS A 121 -7.32 -5.83 -4.33
C HIS A 121 -8.41 -6.91 -4.13
N ARG A 122 -8.04 -8.19 -4.13
CA ARG A 122 -8.99 -9.30 -3.93
C ARG A 122 -9.25 -9.64 -2.47
N ASN A 123 -8.52 -9.05 -1.53
CA ASN A 123 -8.65 -9.37 -0.11
C ASN A 123 -10.08 -9.16 0.42
N PRO A 124 -10.78 -8.04 0.16
CA PRO A 124 -12.15 -7.83 0.62
C PRO A 124 -13.15 -8.86 0.06
N VAL A 125 -12.99 -9.27 -1.20
CA VAL A 125 -13.82 -10.31 -1.82
C VAL A 125 -13.54 -11.68 -1.18
N ARG A 126 -12.27 -12.04 -1.00
CA ARG A 126 -11.87 -13.31 -0.37
C ARG A 126 -12.34 -13.42 1.08
N ARG A 127 -12.54 -12.29 1.75
CA ARG A 127 -13.06 -12.21 3.11
C ARG A 127 -14.58 -12.09 3.16
N GLY A 128 -15.28 -12.13 2.02
CA GLY A 128 -16.73 -12.05 1.93
C GLY A 128 -17.32 -10.69 2.32
N LEU A 129 -16.52 -9.62 2.34
CA LEU A 129 -16.98 -8.27 2.71
C LEU A 129 -17.73 -7.59 1.57
N VAL A 130 -17.36 -7.92 0.34
CA VAL A 130 -17.99 -7.43 -0.89
C VAL A 130 -17.98 -8.53 -1.95
N ARG A 131 -18.89 -8.43 -2.92
CA ARG A 131 -18.97 -9.39 -4.05
C ARG A 131 -17.89 -9.14 -5.11
N ARG A 132 -17.47 -7.86 -5.30
CA ARG A 132 -16.50 -7.42 -6.30
C ARG A 132 -15.55 -6.40 -5.66
N PRO A 133 -14.29 -6.30 -6.13
CA PRO A 133 -13.30 -5.39 -5.57
C PRO A 133 -13.74 -3.92 -5.58
N GLU A 134 -14.51 -3.50 -6.59
CA GLU A 134 -15.06 -2.14 -6.74
C GLU A 134 -15.94 -1.73 -5.56
N GLY A 135 -16.61 -2.68 -4.94
CA GLY A 135 -17.45 -2.45 -3.76
C GLY A 135 -16.67 -2.07 -2.51
N TRP A 136 -15.33 -2.19 -2.52
CA TRP A 136 -14.50 -1.85 -1.36
C TRP A 136 -13.68 -0.59 -1.61
N ARG A 137 -14.27 0.58 -1.31
CA ARG A 137 -13.68 1.90 -1.58
C ARG A 137 -12.34 2.15 -0.86
N TRP A 138 -12.08 1.51 0.27
CA TRP A 138 -10.86 1.69 1.07
C TRP A 138 -9.70 0.82 0.55
N SER A 139 -9.48 0.89 -0.74
CA SER A 139 -8.36 0.24 -1.42
C SER A 139 -7.96 1.01 -2.66
N SER A 140 -6.75 0.76 -3.14
CA SER A 140 -6.23 1.31 -4.38
C SER A 140 -6.89 0.72 -5.64
N PHE A 141 -7.84 -0.21 -5.53
CA PHE A 141 -8.42 -0.91 -6.69
C PHE A 141 -9.08 0.05 -7.69
N VAL A 142 -9.95 0.96 -7.21
CA VAL A 142 -10.69 1.90 -8.08
C VAL A 142 -9.73 2.76 -8.91
N HIS A 143 -8.62 3.21 -8.32
CA HIS A 143 -7.58 3.94 -9.05
C HIS A 143 -7.02 3.12 -10.22
N TYR A 144 -6.71 1.83 -10.00
CA TYR A 144 -6.20 0.96 -11.07
C TYR A 144 -7.24 0.66 -12.14
N ALA A 145 -8.50 0.54 -11.77
CA ALA A 145 -9.58 0.23 -12.68
C ALA A 145 -9.99 1.44 -13.56
N THR A 146 -9.93 2.65 -13.03
CA THR A 146 -10.54 3.83 -13.67
C THR A 146 -9.59 5.01 -13.88
N GLY A 147 -8.42 5.02 -13.24
CA GLY A 147 -7.52 6.17 -13.19
C GLY A 147 -8.01 7.30 -12.26
N ALA A 148 -9.12 7.10 -11.53
CA ALA A 148 -9.65 8.11 -10.61
C ALA A 148 -8.67 8.43 -9.50
N GLU A 149 -8.65 9.70 -9.09
CA GLU A 149 -7.89 10.12 -7.91
C GLU A 149 -8.52 9.54 -6.65
N ALA A 150 -7.68 9.11 -5.73
CA ALA A 150 -8.09 8.60 -4.42
C ALA A 150 -7.58 9.53 -3.30
N VAL A 151 -8.01 9.28 -2.06
CA VAL A 151 -7.51 10.00 -0.88
C VAL A 151 -6.00 9.84 -0.74
N VAL A 152 -5.49 8.64 -1.04
CA VAL A 152 -4.06 8.33 -1.05
C VAL A 152 -3.58 8.36 -2.50
N GLU A 153 -2.57 9.16 -2.79
CA GLU A 153 -1.96 9.18 -4.13
C GLU A 153 -1.27 7.85 -4.41
N ILE A 154 -1.63 7.23 -5.51
CA ILE A 154 -1.11 5.92 -5.92
C ILE A 154 -0.10 6.11 -7.05
N GLU A 155 1.08 5.53 -6.88
CA GLU A 155 2.08 5.46 -7.94
C GLU A 155 1.70 4.36 -8.93
N SER A 156 1.31 4.78 -10.12
CA SER A 156 0.80 3.91 -11.18
C SER A 156 1.11 4.51 -12.54
N GLN A 157 0.80 3.76 -13.60
CA GLN A 157 0.89 4.28 -14.97
C GLN A 157 -0.02 5.50 -15.21
N TRP A 158 -1.17 5.57 -14.53
CA TRP A 158 -2.07 6.72 -14.61
C TRP A 158 -1.43 7.98 -14.03
N THR A 159 -0.84 7.85 -12.85
CA THR A 159 -0.15 8.95 -12.17
C THR A 159 1.09 9.40 -12.94
N ALA A 160 1.87 8.45 -13.46
CA ALA A 160 3.04 8.76 -14.28
C ALA A 160 2.66 9.55 -15.55
N ARG A 161 1.64 9.09 -16.29
CA ARG A 161 1.13 9.79 -17.48
C ARG A 161 0.58 11.18 -17.16
N LYS A 162 -0.07 11.34 -16.00
CA LYS A 162 -0.59 12.64 -15.57
C LYS A 162 0.56 13.61 -15.29
N ARG A 163 1.59 13.19 -14.57
CA ARG A 163 2.79 14.00 -14.29
C ARG A 163 3.52 14.38 -15.57
N GLU A 164 3.70 13.44 -16.49
CA GLU A 164 4.31 13.69 -17.79
C GLU A 164 3.57 14.78 -18.57
N LYS A 165 2.24 14.71 -18.65
CA LYS A 165 1.41 15.76 -19.29
C LYS A 165 1.52 17.12 -18.61
N MET A 166 1.84 17.17 -17.32
CA MET A 166 2.02 18.40 -16.54
C MET A 166 3.48 18.91 -16.54
N GLY A 167 4.39 18.23 -17.26
CA GLY A 167 5.82 18.58 -17.29
C GLY A 167 6.54 18.34 -15.96
N ILE A 168 5.97 17.53 -15.08
CA ILE A 168 6.56 17.21 -13.77
C ILE A 168 7.42 15.96 -13.93
N THR A 169 8.74 16.12 -13.79
CA THR A 169 9.68 15.00 -13.81
C THR A 169 9.44 14.10 -12.59
N PRO A 170 9.38 12.75 -12.74
CA PRO A 170 9.21 11.85 -11.61
C PRO A 170 10.38 11.99 -10.64
N THR A 171 10.10 12.25 -9.37
CA THR A 171 11.14 12.38 -8.32
C THR A 171 11.72 11.02 -7.93
N VAL A 172 11.02 9.94 -8.20
CA VAL A 172 11.48 8.57 -7.91
C VAL A 172 11.21 7.70 -9.14
N ALA A 173 12.26 7.31 -9.84
CA ALA A 173 12.20 6.19 -10.75
C ALA A 173 11.99 4.92 -9.89
N ILE A 174 10.79 4.33 -9.91
CA ILE A 174 10.67 2.93 -9.54
C ILE A 174 11.58 2.21 -10.55
N ALA A 175 12.75 1.74 -10.08
CA ALA A 175 13.67 1.02 -10.93
C ALA A 175 12.94 -0.20 -11.48
N HIS A 176 12.43 -0.09 -12.69
CA HIS A 176 12.10 -1.26 -13.47
C HIS A 176 13.42 -1.96 -13.73
N PRO A 177 13.60 -3.25 -13.39
CA PRO A 177 14.76 -3.98 -13.84
C PRO A 177 14.79 -3.82 -15.37
N SER A 178 15.86 -3.23 -15.90
CA SER A 178 16.06 -3.09 -17.32
C SER A 178 15.90 -4.48 -17.96
N PRO A 179 15.13 -4.65 -19.05
CA PRO A 179 15.07 -5.90 -19.74
C PRO A 179 16.49 -6.25 -20.16
N LYS A 180 16.93 -7.47 -19.85
CA LYS A 180 18.21 -7.99 -20.35
C LYS A 180 18.20 -7.82 -21.86
N SER A 181 19.26 -7.24 -22.42
CA SER A 181 19.42 -6.97 -23.84
C SER A 181 19.08 -8.21 -24.65
N GLY A 182 17.98 -8.18 -25.41
CA GLY A 182 17.52 -9.27 -26.26
C GLY A 182 16.01 -9.50 -26.33
N GLU A 183 15.21 -9.01 -25.39
CA GLU A 183 13.77 -9.11 -25.49
C GLU A 183 13.18 -7.88 -26.18
N ARG A 184 12.53 -8.08 -27.34
CA ARG A 184 11.77 -7.07 -28.04
C ARG A 184 10.69 -6.55 -27.10
N VAL A 185 10.68 -5.23 -26.89
CA VAL A 185 9.64 -4.51 -26.17
C VAL A 185 8.32 -4.65 -26.96
N GLY A 186 7.55 -5.66 -26.60
CA GLY A 186 6.16 -5.75 -27.03
C GLY A 186 5.37 -4.61 -26.39
N GLN A 187 4.47 -4.01 -27.17
CA GLN A 187 3.56 -2.96 -26.71
C GLN A 187 2.91 -3.37 -25.38
N PRO A 188 2.73 -2.44 -24.42
CA PRO A 188 2.08 -2.76 -23.15
C PRO A 188 0.67 -3.27 -23.43
N ARG A 189 0.45 -4.56 -23.20
CA ARG A 189 -0.90 -5.10 -23.18
C ARG A 189 -1.66 -4.38 -22.08
N VAL A 190 -2.76 -3.75 -22.46
CA VAL A 190 -3.80 -3.35 -21.51
C VAL A 190 -4.06 -4.58 -20.65
N LEU A 191 -3.79 -4.47 -19.34
CA LEU A 191 -4.13 -5.54 -18.41
C LEU A 191 -5.65 -5.67 -18.44
N GLU A 192 -6.17 -6.58 -19.27
CA GLU A 192 -7.53 -7.06 -19.10
C GLU A 192 -7.61 -7.69 -17.72
N PHE A 193 -8.28 -7.00 -16.82
CA PHE A 193 -8.70 -7.54 -15.54
C PHE A 193 -9.78 -8.58 -15.85
N VAL A 194 -9.35 -9.81 -16.18
CA VAL A 194 -10.25 -10.94 -16.24
C VAL A 194 -10.81 -11.15 -14.84
N LEU A 195 -12.12 -11.07 -14.77
CA LEU A 195 -13.02 -11.28 -13.64
C LEU A 195 -12.77 -12.59 -12.90
#